data_cdbddaa5ee9b8ba8441d0efd524bea7f
#
_entry.id   cdbddaa5ee9b8ba8441d0efd524bea7f
#
_cell.length_a   1.000
_cell.length_b   1.000
_cell.length_c   1.000
_cell.angle_alpha   90.00
_cell.angle_beta   90.00
_cell.angle_gamma   90.00
#
_symmetry.space_group_name_H-M   'P 1'
#
loop_
_entity.id
_entity.type
_entity.pdbx_description
1 polymer ?
#
loop_
_entity_poly.entity_id
_entity_poly.type
_entity_poly.pdbx_seq_one_letter_code
_entity_poly.pdbx_strand_id
1 'polypeptide(L)'
;MSGSPTYPPHRAVEDKMAFPHTEARDGGSSRRHIAPEAERTPPTRANGGKRLVLASVSPRRRELVGAFDAHVDLVAPAGDESQPSNGEAPEEYVLRLSLEKAQDGARQVHPAIVLGADTAVVVDGEVLGKPASTVEARAMLGQLRGRNHRVVTGVTALESESGVWAASSTSTRVTMRRYSDAEVEAYVV
;
A
#
# COMPACT_ATOMS: atom_id res chain seq x y z
N MET A 1 26.28 18.22 16.31
CA MET A 1 25.51 17.38 17.26
C MET A 1 24.24 16.98 16.56
N SER A 2 24.26 15.81 15.92
CA SER A 2 23.12 15.26 15.17
C SER A 2 22.39 14.27 16.06
N GLY A 3 21.23 14.67 16.57
CA GLY A 3 20.35 13.80 17.32
C GLY A 3 19.50 12.95 16.35
N SER A 4 19.74 11.66 16.32
CA SER A 4 18.84 10.70 15.65
C SER A 4 17.48 10.71 16.35
N PRO A 5 16.35 10.66 15.62
CA PRO A 5 15.05 10.54 16.24
C PRO A 5 14.91 9.16 16.87
N THR A 6 14.76 9.13 18.19
CA THR A 6 14.40 7.93 18.96
C THR A 6 12.91 7.64 18.75
N TYR A 7 12.59 6.56 18.04
CA TYR A 7 11.24 6.03 17.94
C TYR A 7 10.83 5.36 19.26
N PRO A 8 9.60 5.60 19.75
CA PRO A 8 9.11 4.87 20.91
C PRO A 8 8.96 3.37 20.61
N PRO A 9 9.13 2.48 21.61
CA PRO A 9 9.10 1.03 21.39
C PRO A 9 7.73 0.57 20.90
N HIS A 10 7.75 -0.29 19.88
CA HIS A 10 6.61 -1.00 19.34
C HIS A 10 5.83 -1.72 20.44
N ARG A 11 4.57 -1.36 20.67
CA ARG A 11 3.64 -2.26 21.32
C ARG A 11 3.12 -3.21 20.25
N ALA A 12 3.76 -4.37 20.14
CA ALA A 12 3.24 -5.48 19.36
C ALA A 12 1.87 -5.86 19.94
N VAL A 13 0.82 -5.64 19.15
CA VAL A 13 -0.47 -6.28 19.39
C VAL A 13 -0.33 -7.67 18.81
N GLU A 14 0.05 -8.62 19.66
CA GLU A 14 0.07 -10.03 19.31
C GLU A 14 -1.36 -10.49 18.95
N ASP A 15 -1.44 -10.90 17.73
CA ASP A 15 -2.21 -11.98 17.15
C ASP A 15 -3.55 -12.36 17.81
N LYS A 16 -4.65 -11.85 17.22
CA LYS A 16 -5.98 -12.50 17.24
C LYS A 16 -6.87 -11.97 16.12
N MET A 17 -6.52 -12.20 14.86
CA MET A 17 -7.50 -12.24 13.77
C MET A 17 -7.16 -13.36 12.80
N ALA A 18 -7.61 -14.57 13.16
CA ALA A 18 -7.72 -15.66 12.21
C ALA A 18 -8.86 -15.33 11.23
N PHE A 19 -8.53 -15.09 9.98
CA PHE A 19 -9.53 -15.05 8.91
C PHE A 19 -9.95 -16.47 8.56
N PRO A 20 -11.26 -16.77 8.47
CA PRO A 20 -11.72 -18.08 8.04
C PRO A 20 -11.37 -18.30 6.55
N HIS A 21 -10.73 -19.42 6.27
CA HIS A 21 -10.51 -19.91 4.91
C HIS A 21 -11.86 -20.17 4.24
N THR A 22 -12.17 -19.41 3.20
CA THR A 22 -13.35 -19.70 2.36
C THR A 22 -12.88 -20.51 1.15
N GLU A 23 -13.28 -21.79 1.13
CA GLU A 23 -13.13 -22.65 -0.04
C GLU A 23 -13.92 -22.07 -1.22
N ALA A 24 -13.28 -22.01 -2.39
CA ALA A 24 -13.92 -21.65 -3.64
C ALA A 24 -14.97 -22.69 -4.02
N ARG A 25 -16.24 -22.31 -4.10
CA ARG A 25 -17.30 -23.06 -4.79
C ARG A 25 -17.67 -22.36 -6.08
N ASP A 26 -17.56 -23.11 -7.16
CA ASP A 26 -17.99 -22.80 -8.51
C ASP A 26 -19.49 -22.46 -8.61
N GLY A 27 -19.81 -21.56 -9.52
CA GLY A 27 -21.07 -21.56 -10.27
C GLY A 27 -22.08 -20.47 -9.90
N GLY A 28 -22.34 -19.55 -10.83
CA GLY A 28 -23.56 -18.76 -10.84
C GLY A 28 -23.37 -17.29 -11.29
N SER A 29 -23.40 -17.09 -12.63
CA SER A 29 -23.56 -15.77 -13.24
C SER A 29 -24.87 -15.13 -12.79
N SER A 30 -24.81 -14.19 -11.88
CA SER A 30 -25.94 -13.32 -11.54
C SER A 30 -25.52 -11.87 -11.82
N ARG A 31 -26.07 -11.31 -12.90
CA ARG A 31 -25.91 -9.87 -13.24
C ARG A 31 -26.51 -9.06 -12.11
N ARG A 32 -25.66 -8.43 -11.30
CA ARG A 32 -26.12 -7.45 -10.31
C ARG A 32 -26.53 -6.18 -11.05
N HIS A 33 -27.79 -5.84 -10.92
CA HIS A 33 -28.33 -4.53 -11.32
C HIS A 33 -27.64 -3.46 -10.48
N ILE A 34 -26.89 -2.58 -11.11
CA ILE A 34 -26.30 -1.39 -10.46
C ILE A 34 -27.42 -0.38 -10.37
N ALA A 35 -27.91 -0.11 -9.17
CA ALA A 35 -28.88 0.96 -8.92
C ALA A 35 -28.25 2.34 -9.25
N PRO A 36 -29.05 3.31 -9.75
CA PRO A 36 -28.56 4.65 -10.08
C PRO A 36 -28.05 5.39 -8.84
N GLU A 37 -27.03 6.21 -9.02
CA GLU A 37 -26.19 6.89 -8.04
C GLU A 37 -26.93 7.80 -7.03
N ALA A 38 -28.21 8.09 -7.28
CA ALA A 38 -29.02 9.04 -6.49
C ALA A 38 -29.57 8.51 -5.15
N GLU A 39 -29.44 7.19 -4.85
CA GLU A 39 -30.02 6.58 -3.64
C GLU A 39 -28.97 5.99 -2.68
N ARG A 40 -27.71 6.37 -2.79
CA ARG A 40 -26.71 5.96 -1.80
C ARG A 40 -26.89 6.80 -0.54
N THR A 41 -27.56 6.27 0.44
CA THR A 41 -27.49 6.77 1.83
C THR A 41 -26.01 6.91 2.20
N PRO A 42 -25.56 8.06 2.75
CA PRO A 42 -24.17 8.19 3.14
C PRO A 42 -23.83 7.07 4.13
N PRO A 43 -22.74 6.33 3.92
CA PRO A 43 -22.39 5.18 4.77
C PRO A 43 -22.25 5.65 6.21
N THR A 44 -22.88 4.92 7.11
CA THR A 44 -22.79 5.15 8.57
C THR A 44 -21.31 5.13 8.95
N ARG A 45 -20.82 6.19 9.59
CA ARG A 45 -19.43 6.32 10.03
C ARG A 45 -19.11 5.19 11.01
N ALA A 46 -18.40 4.16 10.55
CA ALA A 46 -18.15 2.92 11.28
C ALA A 46 -17.23 3.09 12.51
N ASN A 47 -16.54 4.23 12.68
CA ASN A 47 -15.46 4.43 13.65
C ASN A 47 -15.73 5.62 14.58
N GLY A 48 -16.82 5.59 15.35
CA GLY A 48 -17.09 6.67 16.32
C GLY A 48 -17.24 8.06 15.70
N GLY A 49 -17.59 8.13 14.41
CA GLY A 49 -17.77 9.39 13.67
C GLY A 49 -16.52 9.96 13.02
N LYS A 50 -15.34 9.30 13.12
CA LYS A 50 -14.10 9.78 12.50
C LYS A 50 -14.10 9.49 10.99
N ARG A 51 -13.53 10.42 10.22
CA ARG A 51 -13.31 10.26 8.78
C ARG A 51 -12.24 9.21 8.54
N LEU A 52 -12.42 8.37 7.52
CA LEU A 52 -11.38 7.48 7.02
C LEU A 52 -10.75 8.12 5.78
N VAL A 53 -9.43 8.22 5.75
CA VAL A 53 -8.68 8.92 4.70
C VAL A 53 -7.59 8.00 4.16
N LEU A 54 -7.46 7.89 2.84
CA LEU A 54 -6.33 7.23 2.19
C LEU A 54 -5.33 8.28 1.70
N ALA A 55 -4.12 8.27 2.25
CA ALA A 55 -3.01 9.10 1.81
C ALA A 55 -2.27 8.40 0.65
N SER A 56 -2.83 8.50 -0.58
CA SER A 56 -2.25 7.85 -1.77
C SER A 56 -2.74 8.46 -3.06
N VAL A 57 -1.83 8.58 -4.04
CA VAL A 57 -2.14 8.92 -5.43
C VAL A 57 -2.31 7.69 -6.32
N SER A 58 -2.09 6.48 -5.80
CA SER A 58 -2.15 5.22 -6.57
C SER A 58 -3.59 4.88 -6.99
N PRO A 59 -3.90 4.75 -8.30
CA PRO A 59 -5.24 4.36 -8.77
C PRO A 59 -5.67 3.00 -8.23
N ARG A 60 -4.76 2.02 -8.17
CA ARG A 60 -5.04 0.66 -7.66
C ARG A 60 -5.44 0.66 -6.19
N ARG A 61 -4.81 1.49 -5.35
CA ARG A 61 -5.16 1.60 -3.93
C ARG A 61 -6.52 2.27 -3.74
N ARG A 62 -6.85 3.28 -4.57
CA ARG A 62 -8.18 3.90 -4.59
C ARG A 62 -9.27 2.88 -4.94
N GLU A 63 -9.01 2.06 -5.95
CA GLU A 63 -9.93 0.98 -6.35
C GLU A 63 -10.11 -0.05 -5.22
N LEU A 64 -9.02 -0.46 -4.55
CA LEU A 64 -9.07 -1.40 -3.43
C LEU A 64 -9.89 -0.86 -2.25
N VAL A 65 -9.70 0.38 -1.85
CA VAL A 65 -10.49 0.97 -0.74
C VAL A 65 -11.93 1.23 -1.15
N GLY A 66 -12.22 1.42 -2.44
CA GLY A 66 -13.58 1.51 -2.98
C GLY A 66 -14.39 0.20 -2.85
N ALA A 67 -13.71 -0.93 -2.61
CA ALA A 67 -14.37 -2.21 -2.32
C ALA A 67 -14.82 -2.32 -0.85
N PHE A 68 -14.39 -1.43 0.03
CA PHE A 68 -14.87 -1.38 1.41
C PHE A 68 -16.25 -0.73 1.46
N ASP A 69 -17.11 -1.25 2.31
CA ASP A 69 -18.43 -0.63 2.60
C ASP A 69 -18.26 0.56 3.57
N ALA A 70 -17.37 1.49 3.20
CA ALA A 70 -17.05 2.70 3.95
C ALA A 70 -16.69 3.84 3.01
N HIS A 71 -17.08 5.07 3.36
CA HIS A 71 -16.63 6.25 2.66
C HIS A 71 -15.16 6.54 3.03
N VAL A 72 -14.27 6.56 2.05
CA VAL A 72 -12.85 6.86 2.20
C VAL A 72 -12.52 8.12 1.42
N ASP A 73 -12.12 9.17 2.12
CA ASP A 73 -11.60 10.39 1.50
C ASP A 73 -10.17 10.15 0.96
N LEU A 74 -9.76 10.91 -0.03
CA LEU A 74 -8.45 10.76 -0.66
C LEU A 74 -7.63 12.04 -0.47
N VAL A 75 -6.38 11.87 -0.06
CA VAL A 75 -5.39 12.97 -0.02
C VAL A 75 -4.10 12.52 -0.71
N ALA A 76 -3.42 13.45 -1.37
CA ALA A 76 -2.09 13.20 -1.91
C ALA A 76 -1.05 13.42 -0.80
N PRO A 77 -0.16 12.45 -0.50
CA PRO A 77 0.98 12.72 0.37
C PRO A 77 1.89 13.75 -0.30
N ALA A 78 2.40 14.70 0.48
CA ALA A 78 3.16 15.84 -0.02
C ALA A 78 4.68 15.57 -0.12
N GLY A 79 5.18 14.53 0.55
CA GLY A 79 6.61 14.24 0.61
C GLY A 79 7.11 13.40 -0.56
N ASP A 80 8.38 13.58 -0.90
CA ASP A 80 9.12 12.68 -1.78
C ASP A 80 9.39 11.36 -1.06
N GLU A 81 9.39 10.25 -1.81
CA GLU A 81 9.72 8.94 -1.28
C GLU A 81 11.23 8.86 -0.99
N SER A 82 11.59 8.74 0.29
CA SER A 82 12.98 8.53 0.68
C SER A 82 13.48 7.16 0.22
N GLN A 83 14.75 7.10 -0.18
CA GLN A 83 15.39 5.83 -0.55
C GLN A 83 15.59 4.94 0.68
N PRO A 84 15.76 3.60 0.48
CA PRO A 84 16.12 2.72 1.58
C PRO A 84 17.41 3.18 2.26
N SER A 85 17.44 3.15 3.59
CA SER A 85 18.65 3.41 4.36
C SER A 85 19.62 2.22 4.24
N ASN A 86 20.92 2.47 4.46
CA ASN A 86 21.90 1.41 4.38
C ASN A 86 21.60 0.28 5.39
N GLY A 87 21.38 -0.93 4.89
CA GLY A 87 21.05 -2.10 5.69
C GLY A 87 19.60 -2.18 6.18
N GLU A 88 18.71 -1.28 5.73
CA GLU A 88 17.29 -1.32 6.07
C GLU A 88 16.62 -2.54 5.39
N ALA A 89 15.94 -3.37 6.18
CA ALA A 89 15.20 -4.50 5.62
C ALA A 89 14.01 -4.00 4.77
N PRO A 90 13.67 -4.70 3.68
CA PRO A 90 12.55 -4.30 2.81
C PRO A 90 11.22 -4.12 3.56
N GLU A 91 10.97 -4.93 4.56
CA GLU A 91 9.79 -4.85 5.43
C GLU A 91 9.79 -3.56 6.28
N GLU A 92 10.94 -3.18 6.83
CA GLU A 92 11.12 -1.94 7.59
C GLU A 92 10.97 -0.71 6.69
N TYR A 93 11.54 -0.76 5.49
CA TYR A 93 11.44 0.29 4.49
C TYR A 93 9.98 0.61 4.12
N VAL A 94 9.17 -0.39 3.75
CA VAL A 94 7.77 -0.15 3.38
C VAL A 94 6.91 0.28 4.58
N LEU A 95 7.23 -0.18 5.79
CA LEU A 95 6.56 0.28 7.01
C LEU A 95 6.87 1.74 7.29
N ARG A 96 8.13 2.16 7.20
CA ARG A 96 8.54 3.55 7.36
C ARG A 96 7.85 4.46 6.35
N LEU A 97 7.90 4.11 5.04
CA LEU A 97 7.23 4.91 4.02
C LEU A 97 5.71 4.96 4.18
N SER A 98 5.10 3.86 4.63
CA SER A 98 3.66 3.86 4.90
C SER A 98 3.28 4.80 6.04
N LEU A 99 4.11 4.87 7.11
CA LEU A 99 3.92 5.80 8.22
C LEU A 99 4.15 7.25 7.79
N GLU A 100 5.20 7.55 7.03
CA GLU A 100 5.47 8.88 6.48
C GLU A 100 4.28 9.39 5.67
N LYS A 101 3.71 8.55 4.78
CA LYS A 101 2.51 8.89 4.00
C LYS A 101 1.28 9.12 4.88
N ALA A 102 1.08 8.30 5.91
CA ALA A 102 -0.03 8.49 6.86
C ALA A 102 0.12 9.81 7.63
N GLN A 103 1.33 10.16 8.07
CA GLN A 103 1.63 11.42 8.76
C GLN A 103 1.40 12.63 7.84
N ASP A 104 1.80 12.55 6.57
CA ASP A 104 1.54 13.60 5.59
C ASP A 104 0.05 13.83 5.37
N GLY A 105 -0.72 12.76 5.26
CA GLY A 105 -2.17 12.86 5.16
C GLY A 105 -2.81 13.44 6.42
N ALA A 106 -2.32 13.05 7.61
CA ALA A 106 -2.82 13.54 8.90
C ALA A 106 -2.59 15.04 9.10
N ARG A 107 -1.55 15.61 8.50
CA ARG A 107 -1.34 17.07 8.49
C ARG A 107 -2.35 17.83 7.62
N GLN A 108 -2.95 17.16 6.63
CA GLN A 108 -3.90 17.76 5.70
C GLN A 108 -5.36 17.60 6.16
N VAL A 109 -5.68 16.54 6.91
CA VAL A 109 -7.05 16.21 7.32
C VAL A 109 -7.09 15.85 8.80
N HIS A 110 -7.88 16.61 9.57
CA HIS A 110 -8.03 16.47 11.01
C HIS A 110 -9.44 16.86 11.45
N PRO A 111 -10.15 16.07 12.31
CA PRO A 111 -9.78 14.75 12.83
C PRO A 111 -10.05 13.63 11.82
N ALA A 112 -9.17 12.62 11.77
CA ALA A 112 -9.29 11.49 10.83
C ALA A 112 -8.51 10.25 11.30
N ILE A 113 -8.87 9.08 10.75
CA ILE A 113 -8.01 7.91 10.69
C ILE A 113 -7.41 7.89 9.28
N VAL A 114 -6.10 8.00 9.18
CA VAL A 114 -5.38 8.11 7.92
C VAL A 114 -4.66 6.79 7.61
N LEU A 115 -4.94 6.23 6.45
CA LEU A 115 -4.28 5.06 5.91
C LEU A 115 -3.13 5.50 4.99
N GLY A 116 -1.91 5.14 5.35
CA GLY A 116 -0.74 5.21 4.49
C GLY A 116 -0.36 3.81 4.00
N ALA A 117 0.15 3.69 2.80
CA ALA A 117 0.65 2.41 2.29
C ALA A 117 1.84 2.60 1.36
N ASP A 118 2.77 1.64 1.41
CA ASP A 118 3.86 1.55 0.46
C ASP A 118 4.05 0.12 -0.05
N THR A 119 4.68 -0.03 -1.23
CA THR A 119 4.92 -1.33 -1.84
C THR A 119 6.25 -1.31 -2.57
N ALA A 120 7.10 -2.29 -2.25
CA ALA A 120 8.41 -2.46 -2.86
C ALA A 120 8.52 -3.82 -3.55
N VAL A 121 9.22 -3.86 -4.68
CA VAL A 121 9.66 -5.09 -5.35
C VAL A 121 11.05 -5.43 -4.84
N VAL A 122 11.27 -6.68 -4.43
CA VAL A 122 12.54 -7.14 -3.86
C VAL A 122 13.10 -8.29 -4.67
N VAL A 123 14.29 -8.11 -5.22
CA VAL A 123 15.03 -9.12 -5.98
C VAL A 123 16.37 -9.35 -5.31
N ASP A 124 16.72 -10.62 -5.07
CA ASP A 124 17.99 -11.02 -4.42
C ASP A 124 18.25 -10.32 -3.07
N GLY A 125 17.19 -9.92 -2.37
CA GLY A 125 17.27 -9.24 -1.08
C GLY A 125 17.27 -7.71 -1.18
N GLU A 126 17.41 -7.14 -2.37
CA GLU A 126 17.47 -5.70 -2.59
C GLU A 126 16.15 -5.12 -3.11
N VAL A 127 15.82 -3.92 -2.68
CA VAL A 127 14.64 -3.19 -3.13
C VAL A 127 14.91 -2.62 -4.53
N LEU A 128 14.07 -2.98 -5.50
CA LEU A 128 14.02 -2.29 -6.79
C LEU A 128 13.21 -1.00 -6.64
N GLY A 129 13.87 0.13 -6.86
CA GLY A 129 13.24 1.45 -6.86
C GLY A 129 12.33 1.69 -8.07
N LYS A 130 11.86 2.91 -8.21
CA LYS A 130 11.19 3.35 -9.44
C LYS A 130 12.23 3.67 -10.52
N PRO A 131 12.06 3.18 -11.75
CA PRO A 131 13.01 3.51 -12.82
C PRO A 131 12.99 5.01 -13.13
N ALA A 132 14.15 5.63 -13.19
CA ALA A 132 14.30 7.03 -13.58
C ALA A 132 14.29 7.24 -15.11
N SER A 133 14.40 6.15 -15.86
CA SER A 133 14.44 6.20 -17.33
C SER A 133 13.88 4.92 -17.94
N THR A 134 13.53 4.99 -19.25
CA THR A 134 13.14 3.80 -20.03
C THR A 134 14.26 2.77 -20.12
N VAL A 135 15.52 3.19 -20.09
CA VAL A 135 16.68 2.28 -20.07
C VAL A 135 16.72 1.49 -18.77
N GLU A 136 16.54 2.16 -17.65
CA GLU A 136 16.48 1.51 -16.34
C GLU A 136 15.26 0.61 -16.20
N ALA A 137 14.09 1.02 -16.71
CA ALA A 137 12.89 0.18 -16.75
C ALA A 137 13.12 -1.14 -17.50
N ARG A 138 13.83 -1.08 -18.66
CA ARG A 138 14.21 -2.29 -19.42
C ARG A 138 15.14 -3.20 -18.62
N ALA A 139 16.14 -2.62 -17.97
CA ALA A 139 17.08 -3.37 -17.13
C ALA A 139 16.35 -4.07 -15.98
N MET A 140 15.46 -3.38 -15.26
CA MET A 140 14.65 -3.94 -14.19
C MET A 140 13.74 -5.07 -14.68
N LEU A 141 13.06 -4.90 -15.80
CA LEU A 141 12.27 -5.97 -16.41
C LEU A 141 13.15 -7.16 -16.79
N GLY A 142 14.35 -6.93 -17.31
CA GLY A 142 15.33 -7.99 -17.56
C GLY A 142 15.71 -8.78 -16.32
N GLN A 143 15.88 -8.11 -15.18
CA GLN A 143 16.17 -8.76 -13.90
C GLN A 143 14.99 -9.62 -13.38
N LEU A 144 13.75 -9.23 -13.66
CA LEU A 144 12.55 -9.93 -13.22
C LEU A 144 12.17 -11.11 -14.12
N ARG A 145 12.60 -11.12 -15.38
CA ARG A 145 12.20 -12.06 -16.44
C ARG A 145 12.45 -13.52 -16.05
N GLY A 146 11.39 -14.32 -15.98
CA GLY A 146 11.46 -15.76 -15.67
C GLY A 146 11.98 -16.09 -14.27
N ARG A 147 11.97 -15.13 -13.36
CA ARG A 147 12.51 -15.29 -11.99
C ARG A 147 11.44 -15.08 -10.93
N ASN A 148 11.74 -15.61 -9.76
CA ASN A 148 10.98 -15.31 -8.55
C ASN A 148 11.51 -14.01 -7.93
N HIS A 149 10.59 -13.21 -7.43
CA HIS A 149 10.89 -12.04 -6.60
C HIS A 149 9.84 -11.91 -5.50
N ARG A 150 10.04 -11.01 -4.56
CA ARG A 150 9.04 -10.69 -3.53
C ARG A 150 8.44 -9.30 -3.82
N VAL A 151 7.18 -9.17 -3.51
CA VAL A 151 6.49 -7.88 -3.42
C VAL A 151 6.13 -7.69 -1.96
N VAL A 152 6.69 -6.67 -1.33
CA VAL A 152 6.49 -6.36 0.09
C VAL A 152 5.63 -5.12 0.18
N THR A 153 4.56 -5.17 0.96
CA THR A 153 3.64 -4.04 1.16
C THR A 153 3.53 -3.74 2.65
N GLY A 154 3.74 -2.48 3.01
CA GLY A 154 3.48 -1.94 4.34
C GLY A 154 2.20 -1.09 4.33
N VAL A 155 1.43 -1.19 5.40
CA VAL A 155 0.23 -0.37 5.63
C VAL A 155 0.27 0.17 7.05
N THR A 156 -0.04 1.45 7.21
CA THR A 156 -0.16 2.14 8.49
C THR A 156 -1.52 2.80 8.60
N ALA A 157 -2.18 2.63 9.75
CA ALA A 157 -3.35 3.41 10.15
C ALA A 157 -2.92 4.36 11.28
N LEU A 158 -3.11 5.66 11.09
CA LEU A 158 -2.74 6.72 12.02
C LEU A 158 -3.98 7.53 12.41
N GLU A 159 -4.23 7.64 13.70
CA GLU A 159 -5.24 8.56 14.22
C GLU A 159 -4.63 9.95 14.40
N SER A 160 -5.15 10.93 13.65
CA SER A 160 -4.54 12.26 13.55
C SER A 160 -4.63 13.11 14.83
N GLU A 161 -5.60 12.83 15.73
CA GLU A 161 -5.75 13.58 16.98
C GLU A 161 -4.79 13.10 18.07
N SER A 162 -4.74 11.80 18.31
CA SER A 162 -3.93 11.20 19.38
C SER A 162 -2.50 10.89 18.94
N GLY A 163 -2.25 10.81 17.62
CA GLY A 163 -0.99 10.31 17.08
C GLY A 163 -0.79 8.81 17.26
N VAL A 164 -1.79 8.09 17.76
CA VAL A 164 -1.73 6.62 17.89
C VAL A 164 -1.78 6.00 16.51
N TRP A 165 -0.91 5.03 16.26
CA TRP A 165 -0.85 4.33 14.99
C TRP A 165 -0.62 2.83 15.16
N ALA A 166 -1.01 2.08 14.13
CA ALA A 166 -0.72 0.66 13.98
C ALA A 166 -0.25 0.41 12.55
N ALA A 167 0.71 -0.49 12.37
CA ALA A 167 1.23 -0.84 11.06
C ALA A 167 1.45 -2.34 10.94
N SER A 168 1.37 -2.83 9.69
CA SER A 168 1.66 -4.22 9.35
C SER A 168 2.28 -4.29 7.97
N SER A 169 3.10 -5.31 7.74
CA SER A 169 3.64 -5.61 6.42
C SER A 169 3.29 -7.03 5.98
N THR A 170 3.22 -7.23 4.67
CA THR A 170 3.04 -8.54 4.06
C THR A 170 3.99 -8.71 2.90
N SER A 171 4.45 -9.94 2.69
CA SER A 171 5.36 -10.30 1.60
C SER A 171 4.75 -11.38 0.73
N THR A 172 4.62 -11.12 -0.56
CA THR A 172 4.08 -12.05 -1.56
C THR A 172 5.19 -12.48 -2.52
N ARG A 173 5.34 -13.79 -2.71
CA ARG A 173 6.22 -14.32 -3.76
C ARG A 173 5.52 -14.23 -5.10
N VAL A 174 6.19 -13.63 -6.09
CA VAL A 174 5.72 -13.51 -7.46
C VAL A 174 6.70 -14.23 -8.38
N THR A 175 6.16 -15.04 -9.29
CA THR A 175 6.95 -15.68 -10.37
C THR A 175 6.62 -14.98 -11.67
N MET A 176 7.62 -14.27 -12.24
CA MET A 176 7.45 -13.66 -13.54
C MET A 176 7.59 -14.72 -14.64
N ARG A 177 6.69 -14.63 -15.63
CA ARG A 177 6.82 -15.43 -16.83
C ARG A 177 8.06 -15.01 -17.65
N ARG A 178 8.50 -15.88 -18.52
CA ARG A 178 9.45 -15.50 -19.56
C ARG A 178 8.72 -14.67 -20.62
N TYR A 179 9.27 -13.53 -20.95
CA TYR A 179 8.80 -12.63 -22.01
C TYR A 179 9.96 -12.22 -22.91
N SER A 180 9.66 -11.89 -24.15
CA SER A 180 10.64 -11.48 -25.17
C SER A 180 11.08 -10.03 -25.00
N ASP A 181 12.17 -9.65 -25.67
CA ASP A 181 12.61 -8.25 -25.70
C ASP A 181 11.58 -7.35 -26.38
N ALA A 182 10.89 -7.86 -27.42
CA ALA A 182 9.81 -7.12 -28.07
C ALA A 182 8.65 -6.79 -27.13
N GLU A 183 8.31 -7.70 -26.20
CA GLU A 183 7.28 -7.45 -25.17
C GLU A 183 7.77 -6.42 -24.15
N VAL A 184 9.06 -6.42 -23.79
CA VAL A 184 9.66 -5.39 -22.93
C VAL A 184 9.58 -4.02 -23.59
N GLU A 185 9.97 -3.93 -24.88
CA GLU A 185 9.89 -2.68 -25.63
C GLU A 185 8.46 -2.14 -25.70
N ALA A 186 7.48 -3.00 -25.99
CA ALA A 186 6.08 -2.61 -26.06
C ALA A 186 5.50 -2.15 -24.70
N TYR A 187 6.07 -2.61 -23.58
CA TYR A 187 5.63 -2.22 -22.25
C TYR A 187 6.22 -0.89 -21.76
N VAL A 188 7.44 -0.55 -22.22
CA VAL A 188 8.21 0.60 -21.73
C VAL A 188 7.95 1.88 -22.54
N VAL A 189 7.23 1.80 -23.66
CA VAL A 189 6.88 2.96 -24.55
C VAL A 189 5.86 3.92 -23.93
#